data_6155547248c7a7932dbcc50e2410064d
#
_entry.id   6155547248c7a7932dbcc50e2410064d
#
_cell.length_a   1.000
_cell.length_b   1.000
_cell.length_c   1.000
_cell.angle_alpha   90.00
_cell.angle_beta   90.00
_cell.angle_gamma   90.00
#
_symmetry.space_group_name_H-M   'P 1'
#
loop_
_entity.id
_entity.type
_entity.pdbx_description
1 polymer ?
#
loop_
_entity_poly.entity_id
_entity_poly.type
_entity_poly.pdbx_seq_one_letter_code
_entity_poly.pdbx_strand_id
1 'polypeptide(L)'
;MKNNTPHAPLILASASPRRLDLLARIGIIPTHTLPADIDESETPKELPRDVALRLAQEKAQKIYENNKDKNAFILAADTVVACGRRTLPKGETQEDACYCLKLISGRSHRIYGGLCIITPNGTVIKKCIETRVKFKHLSKQEIDQYVASGEWKGKAGAYGIQGRAEAFVKSIHGSHSNIVGLSLYDTMNILNGLDFFKPV
;
A
#
# COMPACT_ATOMS: atom_id res chain seq x y z
N MET A 1 -16.76 9.61 20.90
CA MET A 1 -15.40 9.27 20.48
C MET A 1 -14.47 10.22 21.18
N LYS A 2 -13.48 9.75 21.95
CA LYS A 2 -12.45 10.63 22.55
C LYS A 2 -11.72 11.30 21.40
N ASN A 3 -11.51 12.62 21.49
CA ASN A 3 -10.71 13.36 20.52
C ASN A 3 -9.28 12.78 20.53
N ASN A 4 -8.99 11.91 19.59
CA ASN A 4 -7.65 11.35 19.37
C ASN A 4 -6.80 12.40 18.65
N THR A 5 -6.41 13.45 19.37
CA THR A 5 -5.50 14.46 18.80
C THR A 5 -4.08 13.90 18.83
N PRO A 6 -3.38 13.82 17.69
CA PRO A 6 -1.98 13.44 17.67
C PRO A 6 -1.16 14.45 18.46
N HIS A 7 -0.29 14.00 19.35
CA HIS A 7 0.60 14.89 20.11
C HIS A 7 1.96 15.12 19.42
N ALA A 8 2.23 14.39 18.33
CA ALA A 8 3.43 14.55 17.54
C ALA A 8 3.09 14.63 16.04
N PRO A 9 3.90 15.35 15.26
CA PRO A 9 3.74 15.40 13.80
C PRO A 9 3.84 14.02 13.17
N LEU A 10 3.10 13.80 12.09
CA LEU A 10 3.23 12.61 11.23
C LEU A 10 3.62 13.05 9.82
N ILE A 11 4.68 12.45 9.29
CA ILE A 11 5.08 12.58 7.89
C ILE A 11 4.71 11.30 7.15
N LEU A 12 3.94 11.43 6.08
CA LEU A 12 3.63 10.33 5.17
C LEU A 12 4.69 10.27 4.06
N ALA A 13 5.52 9.21 4.08
CA ALA A 13 6.55 8.96 3.08
C ALA A 13 5.95 8.29 1.83
N SER A 14 5.14 9.01 1.06
CA SER A 14 4.43 8.44 -0.09
C SER A 14 3.94 9.53 -1.05
N ALA A 15 3.98 9.26 -2.36
CA ALA A 15 3.33 10.07 -3.40
C ALA A 15 1.87 9.65 -3.65
N SER A 16 1.36 8.60 -3.00
CA SER A 16 0.05 8.04 -3.29
C SER A 16 -1.09 8.84 -2.64
N PRO A 17 -1.97 9.49 -3.42
CA PRO A 17 -3.13 10.19 -2.86
C PRO A 17 -4.08 9.23 -2.14
N ARG A 18 -4.17 7.97 -2.57
CA ARG A 18 -5.01 6.95 -1.93
C ARG A 18 -4.62 6.67 -0.48
N ARG A 19 -3.32 6.72 -0.16
CA ARG A 19 -2.85 6.54 1.24
C ARG A 19 -3.21 7.73 2.11
N LEU A 20 -3.15 8.93 1.55
CA LEU A 20 -3.61 10.14 2.23
C LEU A 20 -5.10 10.07 2.54
N ASP A 21 -5.93 9.70 1.54
CA ASP A 21 -7.36 9.51 1.70
C ASP A 21 -7.71 8.44 2.74
N LEU A 22 -6.94 7.33 2.76
CA LEU A 22 -7.13 6.28 3.76
C LEU A 22 -6.85 6.78 5.16
N LEU A 23 -5.76 7.52 5.40
CA LEU A 23 -5.46 8.10 6.71
C LEU A 23 -6.53 9.09 7.15
N ALA A 24 -7.02 9.92 6.25
CA ALA A 24 -8.09 10.88 6.53
C ALA A 24 -9.38 10.18 7.02
N ARG A 25 -9.71 8.98 6.51
CA ARG A 25 -10.88 8.19 6.95
C ARG A 25 -10.84 7.80 8.42
N ILE A 26 -9.66 7.69 9.00
CA ILE A 26 -9.46 7.38 10.43
C ILE A 26 -9.04 8.61 11.25
N GLY A 27 -9.22 9.81 10.70
CA GLY A 27 -8.94 11.07 11.38
C GLY A 27 -7.47 11.42 11.51
N ILE A 28 -6.59 10.76 10.74
CA ILE A 28 -5.15 11.07 10.73
C ILE A 28 -4.85 11.96 9.52
N ILE A 29 -4.37 13.16 9.80
CA ILE A 29 -3.93 14.11 8.78
C ILE A 29 -2.41 14.28 8.93
N PRO A 30 -1.60 13.78 8.00
CA PRO A 30 -0.17 13.99 8.03
C PRO A 30 0.18 15.47 7.92
N THR A 31 1.15 15.92 8.70
CA THR A 31 1.65 17.31 8.62
C THR A 31 2.40 17.59 7.32
N HIS A 32 3.03 16.54 6.78
CA HIS A 32 3.71 16.59 5.48
C HIS A 32 3.50 15.28 4.75
N THR A 33 3.46 15.38 3.42
CA THR A 33 3.49 14.25 2.50
C THR A 33 4.72 14.40 1.63
N LEU A 34 5.70 13.52 1.84
CA LEU A 34 7.01 13.58 1.20
C LEU A 34 7.26 12.27 0.44
N PRO A 35 7.29 12.30 -0.90
CA PRO A 35 7.69 11.13 -1.68
C PRO A 35 9.13 10.72 -1.35
N ALA A 36 9.36 9.43 -1.15
CA ALA A 36 10.70 8.89 -1.03
C ALA A 36 11.18 8.45 -2.42
N ASP A 37 12.23 9.07 -2.89
CA ASP A 37 12.91 8.67 -4.12
C ASP A 37 13.95 7.61 -3.78
N ILE A 38 13.58 6.34 -4.04
CA ILE A 38 14.42 5.16 -3.81
C ILE A 38 14.36 4.24 -5.04
N ASP A 39 15.33 3.36 -5.18
CA ASP A 39 15.28 2.27 -6.16
C ASP A 39 14.26 1.22 -5.71
N GLU A 40 13.17 1.09 -6.47
CA GLU A 40 12.11 0.11 -6.20
C GLU A 40 12.35 -1.25 -6.90
N SER A 41 13.51 -1.49 -7.48
CA SER A 41 13.83 -2.74 -8.17
C SER A 41 13.80 -3.94 -7.21
N GLU A 42 13.27 -5.07 -7.71
CA GLU A 42 13.31 -6.33 -6.97
C GLU A 42 14.73 -6.92 -6.98
N THR A 43 15.17 -7.47 -5.84
CA THR A 43 16.40 -8.24 -5.79
C THR A 43 16.18 -9.67 -6.29
N PRO A 44 17.18 -10.30 -6.93
CA PRO A 44 17.05 -11.67 -7.42
C PRO A 44 16.59 -12.63 -6.32
N LYS A 45 15.54 -13.43 -6.60
CA LYS A 45 14.94 -14.42 -5.68
C LYS A 45 14.20 -13.84 -4.47
N GLU A 46 14.03 -12.52 -4.37
CA GLU A 46 13.27 -11.89 -3.30
C GLU A 46 11.79 -12.31 -3.39
N LEU A 47 11.18 -12.64 -2.26
CA LEU A 47 9.77 -12.99 -2.23
C LEU A 47 8.91 -11.72 -2.24
N PRO A 48 7.71 -11.73 -2.89
CA PRO A 48 6.85 -10.56 -2.97
C PRO A 48 6.53 -9.90 -1.62
N ARG A 49 6.44 -10.71 -0.55
CA ARG A 49 6.24 -10.21 0.82
C ARG A 49 7.44 -9.43 1.36
N ASP A 50 8.64 -9.89 1.00
CA ASP A 50 9.87 -9.29 1.49
C ASP A 50 10.18 -8.01 0.71
N VAL A 51 9.89 -7.97 -0.59
CA VAL A 51 9.92 -6.76 -1.42
C VAL A 51 9.04 -5.66 -0.80
N ALA A 52 7.77 -5.95 -0.51
CA ALA A 52 6.86 -4.96 0.07
C ALA A 52 7.37 -4.42 1.40
N LEU A 53 7.92 -5.29 2.25
CA LEU A 53 8.41 -4.90 3.57
C LEU A 53 9.72 -4.09 3.48
N ARG A 54 10.64 -4.50 2.61
CA ARG A 54 11.91 -3.79 2.35
C ARG A 54 11.64 -2.38 1.81
N LEU A 55 10.83 -2.28 0.75
CA LEU A 55 10.53 -0.98 0.13
C LEU A 55 9.82 -0.02 1.10
N ALA A 56 8.89 -0.52 1.93
CA ALA A 56 8.28 0.30 2.97
C ALA A 56 9.32 0.80 3.98
N GLN A 57 10.25 -0.04 4.41
CA GLN A 57 11.31 0.34 5.34
C GLN A 57 12.27 1.36 4.72
N GLU A 58 12.75 1.12 3.52
CA GLU A 58 13.68 2.03 2.81
C GLU A 58 13.07 3.42 2.58
N LYS A 59 11.77 3.47 2.18
CA LYS A 59 11.02 4.73 2.08
C LYS A 59 10.95 5.47 3.40
N ALA A 60 10.61 4.76 4.49
CA ALA A 60 10.56 5.37 5.81
C ALA A 60 11.92 5.89 6.27
N GLN A 61 12.96 5.09 6.08
CA GLN A 61 14.33 5.42 6.48
C GLN A 61 14.86 6.65 5.74
N LYS A 62 14.66 6.70 4.41
CA LYS A 62 15.07 7.86 3.58
C LYS A 62 14.46 9.16 4.06
N ILE A 63 13.16 9.15 4.36
CA ILE A 63 12.46 10.35 4.85
C ILE A 63 12.87 10.67 6.29
N TYR A 64 13.05 9.68 7.16
CA TYR A 64 13.51 9.89 8.52
C TYR A 64 14.88 10.57 8.58
N GLU A 65 15.83 10.07 7.80
CA GLU A 65 17.20 10.62 7.76
C GLU A 65 17.23 12.11 7.35
N ASN A 66 16.38 12.49 6.41
CA ASN A 66 16.29 13.86 5.90
C ASN A 66 15.43 14.80 6.77
N ASN A 67 14.78 14.30 7.82
CA ASN A 67 13.82 15.07 8.63
C ASN A 67 13.96 14.80 10.15
N LYS A 68 15.13 14.43 10.64
CA LYS A 68 15.39 14.14 12.06
C LYS A 68 15.08 15.33 12.99
N ASP A 69 15.29 16.53 12.50
CA ASP A 69 15.02 17.79 13.20
C ASP A 69 13.53 18.04 13.48
N LYS A 70 12.63 17.40 12.72
CA LYS A 70 11.18 17.63 12.85
C LYS A 70 10.52 16.89 14.01
N ASN A 71 11.26 16.03 14.72
CA ASN A 71 10.71 15.24 15.84
C ASN A 71 9.36 14.58 15.50
N ALA A 72 9.26 13.98 14.31
CA ALA A 72 8.03 13.47 13.73
C ALA A 72 8.01 11.94 13.64
N PHE A 73 6.82 11.36 13.67
CA PHE A 73 6.62 9.99 13.19
C PHE A 73 6.70 9.95 11.67
N ILE A 74 7.39 8.96 11.12
CA ILE A 74 7.44 8.70 9.68
C ILE A 74 6.62 7.45 9.40
N LEU A 75 5.63 7.56 8.52
CA LEU A 75 4.83 6.43 8.06
C LEU A 75 5.11 6.20 6.58
N ALA A 76 5.53 4.99 6.23
CA ALA A 76 5.67 4.55 4.85
C ALA A 76 4.92 3.24 4.62
N ALA A 77 4.48 3.04 3.39
CA ALA A 77 3.91 1.78 2.96
C ALA A 77 4.33 1.47 1.53
N ASP A 78 4.37 0.18 1.22
CA ASP A 78 4.51 -0.30 -0.15
C ASP A 78 3.49 -1.39 -0.44
N THR A 79 3.14 -1.58 -1.73
CA THR A 79 2.09 -2.51 -2.12
C THR A 79 2.56 -3.36 -3.29
N VAL A 80 2.68 -4.65 -3.06
CA VAL A 80 3.06 -5.64 -4.06
C VAL A 80 1.92 -6.60 -4.30
N VAL A 81 1.56 -6.82 -5.57
CA VAL A 81 0.55 -7.81 -5.98
C VAL A 81 1.26 -9.03 -6.56
N ALA A 82 0.85 -10.23 -6.13
CA ALA A 82 1.47 -11.46 -6.60
C ALA A 82 0.44 -12.57 -6.90
N CYS A 83 0.66 -13.30 -7.99
CA CYS A 83 -0.06 -14.52 -8.33
C CYS A 83 0.88 -15.73 -8.17
N GLY A 84 0.64 -16.52 -7.13
CA GLY A 84 1.62 -17.51 -6.68
C GLY A 84 2.87 -16.82 -6.12
N ARG A 85 4.04 -17.14 -6.69
CA ARG A 85 5.33 -16.51 -6.35
C ARG A 85 5.74 -15.40 -7.32
N ARG A 86 4.92 -15.13 -8.34
CA ARG A 86 5.21 -14.14 -9.37
C ARG A 86 4.63 -12.80 -8.96
N THR A 87 5.49 -11.82 -8.83
CA THR A 87 5.09 -10.41 -8.70
C THR A 87 4.45 -9.92 -10.00
N LEU A 88 3.43 -9.13 -9.87
CA LEU A 88 2.75 -8.47 -10.98
C LEU A 88 3.25 -7.02 -11.07
N PRO A 89 3.61 -6.55 -12.27
CA PRO A 89 4.11 -5.18 -12.44
C PRO A 89 3.06 -4.13 -12.08
N LYS A 90 3.52 -2.91 -11.90
CA LYS A 90 2.63 -1.74 -12.01
C LYS A 90 2.10 -1.65 -13.44
N GLY A 91 0.86 -1.24 -13.58
CA GLY A 91 0.29 -0.98 -14.89
C GLY A 91 0.85 0.32 -15.46
N GLU A 92 1.85 0.25 -16.30
CA GLU A 92 2.44 1.37 -17.02
C GLU A 92 1.98 1.42 -18.46
N THR A 93 1.78 0.23 -19.05
CA THR A 93 1.31 0.05 -20.44
C THR A 93 -0.01 -0.75 -20.48
N GLN A 94 -0.68 -0.71 -21.65
CA GLN A 94 -1.88 -1.54 -21.87
C GLN A 94 -1.53 -3.03 -21.87
N GLU A 95 -0.34 -3.36 -22.33
CA GLU A 95 0.21 -4.71 -22.35
C GLU A 95 0.36 -5.25 -20.92
N ASP A 96 0.88 -4.45 -19.98
CA ASP A 96 0.95 -4.80 -18.56
C ASP A 96 -0.43 -5.08 -17.99
N ALA A 97 -1.40 -4.21 -18.31
CA ALA A 97 -2.78 -4.37 -17.84
C ALA A 97 -3.42 -5.66 -18.38
N CYS A 98 -3.29 -5.91 -19.68
CA CYS A 98 -3.76 -7.15 -20.30
C CYS A 98 -3.10 -8.38 -19.68
N TYR A 99 -1.79 -8.35 -19.49
CA TYR A 99 -1.02 -9.43 -18.90
C TYR A 99 -1.49 -9.73 -17.46
N CYS A 100 -1.54 -8.72 -16.62
CA CYS A 100 -1.97 -8.87 -15.23
C CYS A 100 -3.39 -9.43 -15.13
N LEU A 101 -4.35 -8.86 -15.85
CA LEU A 101 -5.75 -9.29 -15.81
C LEU A 101 -5.93 -10.73 -16.32
N LYS A 102 -5.25 -11.12 -17.40
CA LYS A 102 -5.25 -12.51 -17.89
C LYS A 102 -4.69 -13.48 -16.85
N LEU A 103 -3.62 -13.08 -16.14
CA LEU A 103 -2.98 -13.93 -15.14
C LEU A 103 -3.85 -14.16 -13.92
N ILE A 104 -4.58 -13.13 -13.44
CA ILE A 104 -5.42 -13.22 -12.23
C ILE A 104 -6.88 -13.62 -12.51
N SER A 105 -7.29 -13.66 -13.78
CA SER A 105 -8.63 -14.11 -14.22
C SER A 105 -8.95 -15.50 -13.68
N GLY A 106 -10.08 -15.63 -12.95
CA GLY A 106 -10.53 -16.88 -12.36
C GLY A 106 -9.68 -17.39 -11.17
N ARG A 107 -8.65 -16.65 -10.75
CA ARG A 107 -7.68 -17.07 -9.74
C ARG A 107 -7.74 -16.22 -8.47
N SER A 108 -7.14 -16.78 -7.43
CA SER A 108 -6.77 -16.00 -6.24
C SER A 108 -5.36 -15.43 -6.41
N HIS A 109 -5.19 -14.19 -6.04
CA HIS A 109 -3.90 -13.53 -5.97
C HIS A 109 -3.74 -12.86 -4.60
N ARG A 110 -2.51 -12.48 -4.24
CA ARG A 110 -2.18 -11.89 -2.94
C ARG A 110 -1.70 -10.47 -3.11
N ILE A 111 -2.12 -9.65 -2.18
CA ILE A 111 -1.63 -8.29 -2.01
C ILE A 111 -0.82 -8.27 -0.72
N TYR A 112 0.47 -7.96 -0.83
CA TYR A 112 1.37 -7.75 0.29
C TYR A 112 1.52 -6.25 0.50
N GLY A 113 1.03 -5.76 1.65
CA GLY A 113 1.23 -4.40 2.08
C GLY A 113 2.38 -4.35 3.09
N GLY A 114 3.50 -3.78 2.71
CA GLY A 114 4.55 -3.39 3.63
C GLY A 114 4.13 -2.11 4.36
N LEU A 115 4.21 -2.12 5.67
CA LEU A 115 4.00 -0.96 6.54
C LEU A 115 5.24 -0.75 7.38
N CYS A 116 5.77 0.46 7.41
CA CYS A 116 6.87 0.85 8.27
C CYS A 116 6.55 2.18 8.96
N ILE A 117 6.73 2.21 10.29
CA ILE A 117 6.63 3.43 11.09
C ILE A 117 7.95 3.60 11.82
N ILE A 118 8.53 4.80 11.72
CA ILE A 118 9.70 5.22 12.49
C ILE A 118 9.25 6.31 13.46
N THR A 119 9.54 6.10 14.74
CA THR A 119 9.21 7.07 15.79
C THR A 119 10.20 8.24 15.80
N PRO A 120 9.90 9.36 16.49
CA PRO A 120 10.82 10.47 16.61
C PRO A 120 12.20 10.09 17.18
N ASN A 121 12.25 9.10 18.07
CA ASN A 121 13.50 8.60 18.67
C ASN A 121 14.23 7.55 17.82
N GLY A 122 13.74 7.27 16.59
CA GLY A 122 14.37 6.35 15.66
C GLY A 122 13.98 4.87 15.82
N THR A 123 13.02 4.54 16.68
CA THR A 123 12.52 3.15 16.79
C THR A 123 11.77 2.77 15.53
N VAL A 124 12.17 1.67 14.90
CA VAL A 124 11.56 1.17 13.65
C VAL A 124 10.59 0.04 13.93
N ILE A 125 9.34 0.20 13.55
CA ILE A 125 8.31 -0.84 13.57
C ILE A 125 7.90 -1.13 12.14
N LYS A 126 7.93 -2.41 11.75
CA LYS A 126 7.53 -2.83 10.41
C LYS A 126 6.67 -4.07 10.44
N LYS A 127 5.71 -4.15 9.52
CA LYS A 127 4.78 -5.26 9.38
C LYS A 127 4.45 -5.50 7.91
N CYS A 128 4.39 -6.78 7.52
CA CYS A 128 3.84 -7.17 6.21
C CYS A 128 2.42 -7.71 6.42
N ILE A 129 1.46 -7.16 5.71
CA ILE A 129 0.05 -7.51 5.76
C ILE A 129 -0.33 -8.23 4.46
N GLU A 130 -0.81 -9.47 4.56
CA GLU A 130 -1.32 -10.23 3.42
C GLU A 130 -2.84 -10.06 3.30
N THR A 131 -3.31 -9.78 2.08
CA THR A 131 -4.72 -9.86 1.72
C THR A 131 -4.86 -10.68 0.46
N ARG A 132 -5.78 -11.68 0.48
CA ARG A 132 -6.08 -12.51 -0.68
C ARG A 132 -7.33 -12.02 -1.36
N VAL A 133 -7.26 -11.82 -2.67
CA VAL A 133 -8.38 -11.45 -3.53
C VAL A 133 -8.62 -12.54 -4.54
N LYS A 134 -9.88 -12.95 -4.72
CA LYS A 134 -10.29 -13.88 -5.77
C LYS A 134 -11.10 -13.15 -6.83
N PHE A 135 -10.66 -13.23 -8.08
CA PHE A 135 -11.40 -12.71 -9.23
C PHE A 135 -12.30 -13.79 -9.84
N LYS A 136 -13.41 -13.35 -10.46
CA LYS A 136 -14.16 -14.17 -11.39
C LYS A 136 -13.34 -14.45 -12.65
N HIS A 137 -13.79 -15.39 -13.45
CA HIS A 137 -13.26 -15.55 -14.80
C HIS A 137 -13.62 -14.29 -15.62
N LEU A 138 -12.63 -13.68 -16.27
CA LEU A 138 -12.81 -12.49 -17.09
C LEU A 138 -12.88 -12.91 -18.56
N SER A 139 -13.90 -12.46 -19.27
CA SER A 139 -13.98 -12.58 -20.72
C SER A 139 -12.99 -11.62 -21.39
N LYS A 140 -12.68 -11.88 -22.67
CA LYS A 140 -11.86 -10.97 -23.45
C LYS A 140 -12.45 -9.56 -23.50
N GLN A 141 -13.77 -9.46 -23.69
CA GLN A 141 -14.48 -8.18 -23.75
C GLN A 141 -14.35 -7.38 -22.44
N GLU A 142 -14.45 -8.03 -21.27
CA GLU A 142 -14.27 -7.37 -19.97
C GLU A 142 -12.86 -6.85 -19.76
N ILE A 143 -11.85 -7.63 -20.17
CA ILE A 143 -10.45 -7.19 -20.14
C ILE A 143 -10.26 -5.99 -21.05
N ASP A 144 -10.71 -6.06 -22.30
CA ASP A 144 -10.57 -4.97 -23.27
C ASP A 144 -11.24 -3.68 -22.79
N GLN A 145 -12.47 -3.78 -22.25
CA GLN A 145 -13.20 -2.62 -21.68
C GLN A 145 -12.51 -2.03 -20.46
N TYR A 146 -11.96 -2.87 -19.58
CA TYR A 146 -11.23 -2.37 -18.42
C TYR A 146 -9.92 -1.70 -18.82
N VAL A 147 -9.18 -2.28 -19.76
CA VAL A 147 -7.95 -1.68 -20.30
C VAL A 147 -8.24 -0.33 -20.96
N ALA A 148 -9.32 -0.24 -21.75
CA ALA A 148 -9.74 1.01 -22.37
C ALA A 148 -10.11 2.11 -21.34
N SER A 149 -10.56 1.74 -20.13
CA SER A 149 -10.89 2.72 -19.09
C SER A 149 -9.69 3.48 -18.53
N GLY A 150 -8.48 2.93 -18.66
CA GLY A 150 -7.27 3.52 -18.09
C GLY A 150 -7.16 3.45 -16.57
N GLU A 151 -8.13 2.83 -15.86
CA GLU A 151 -8.13 2.75 -14.39
C GLU A 151 -6.96 1.95 -13.81
N TRP A 152 -6.26 1.19 -14.62
CA TRP A 152 -5.10 0.39 -14.26
C TRP A 152 -3.81 1.20 -14.07
N LYS A 153 -3.74 2.41 -14.64
CA LYS A 153 -2.50 3.21 -14.67
C LYS A 153 -1.93 3.48 -13.27
N GLY A 154 -0.64 3.21 -13.13
CA GLY A 154 0.11 3.42 -11.89
C GLY A 154 -0.32 2.54 -10.71
N LYS A 155 -1.03 1.44 -10.95
CA LYS A 155 -1.50 0.54 -9.89
C LYS A 155 -0.74 -0.77 -9.91
N ALA A 156 -0.32 -1.25 -8.74
CA ALA A 156 0.27 -2.58 -8.58
C ALA A 156 -0.70 -3.66 -9.06
N GLY A 157 -0.23 -4.61 -9.88
CA GLY A 157 -1.06 -5.63 -10.49
C GLY A 157 -2.07 -5.10 -11.51
N ALA A 158 -1.91 -3.84 -11.94
CA ALA A 158 -2.69 -3.17 -12.99
C ALA A 158 -4.20 -3.18 -12.77
N TYR A 159 -4.68 -3.08 -11.53
CA TYR A 159 -6.10 -2.86 -11.25
C TYR A 159 -6.36 -1.99 -10.01
N GLY A 160 -7.50 -1.30 -10.00
CA GLY A 160 -7.96 -0.51 -8.85
C GLY A 160 -9.26 -1.08 -8.29
N ILE A 161 -9.20 -1.63 -7.05
CA ILE A 161 -10.37 -2.23 -6.40
C ILE A 161 -11.49 -1.21 -6.09
N GLN A 162 -11.18 0.07 -6.06
CA GLN A 162 -12.13 1.15 -5.80
C GLN A 162 -12.88 1.63 -7.05
N GLY A 163 -12.65 1.01 -8.20
CA GLY A 163 -13.26 1.35 -9.48
C GLY A 163 -13.92 0.15 -10.13
N ARG A 164 -13.93 0.12 -11.44
CA ARG A 164 -14.61 -0.93 -12.23
C ARG A 164 -14.13 -2.35 -11.92
N ALA A 165 -12.87 -2.51 -11.48
CA ALA A 165 -12.34 -3.83 -11.13
C ALA A 165 -13.00 -4.43 -9.88
N GLU A 166 -13.71 -3.66 -9.06
CA GLU A 166 -14.50 -4.20 -7.94
C GLU A 166 -15.53 -5.22 -8.43
N ALA A 167 -16.12 -5.01 -9.60
CA ALA A 167 -17.07 -5.94 -10.23
C ALA A 167 -16.44 -7.30 -10.61
N PHE A 168 -15.13 -7.40 -10.62
CA PHE A 168 -14.41 -8.65 -10.88
C PHE A 168 -14.16 -9.48 -9.63
N VAL A 169 -14.29 -8.87 -8.44
CA VAL A 169 -13.96 -9.47 -7.15
C VAL A 169 -15.06 -10.43 -6.69
N LYS A 170 -14.71 -11.70 -6.48
CA LYS A 170 -15.60 -12.70 -5.88
C LYS A 170 -15.51 -12.73 -4.36
N SER A 171 -14.30 -12.56 -3.81
CA SER A 171 -14.08 -12.57 -2.37
C SER A 171 -12.75 -11.90 -2.01
N ILE A 172 -12.73 -11.37 -0.79
CA ILE A 172 -11.56 -10.79 -0.15
C ILE A 172 -11.39 -11.50 1.20
N HIS A 173 -10.16 -11.95 1.49
CA HIS A 173 -9.76 -12.44 2.80
C HIS A 173 -8.62 -11.57 3.32
N GLY A 174 -8.90 -10.74 4.31
CA GLY A 174 -7.99 -9.76 4.88
C GLY A 174 -8.53 -8.34 4.80
N SER A 175 -7.65 -7.36 4.69
CA SER A 175 -7.98 -5.93 4.75
C SER A 175 -8.24 -5.33 3.37
N HIS A 176 -9.44 -4.78 3.15
CA HIS A 176 -9.74 -4.00 1.94
C HIS A 176 -8.81 -2.79 1.81
N SER A 177 -8.56 -2.06 2.91
CA SER A 177 -7.68 -0.89 2.88
C SER A 177 -6.23 -1.24 2.52
N ASN A 178 -5.77 -2.47 2.86
CA ASN A 178 -4.47 -2.97 2.41
C ASN A 178 -4.41 -3.10 0.88
N ILE A 179 -5.50 -3.54 0.22
CA ILE A 179 -5.57 -3.62 -1.25
C ILE A 179 -5.48 -2.22 -1.87
N VAL A 180 -6.12 -1.23 -1.24
CA VAL A 180 -6.08 0.17 -1.68
C VAL A 180 -4.69 0.79 -1.54
N GLY A 181 -3.91 0.32 -0.53
CA GLY A 181 -2.51 0.71 -0.37
C GLY A 181 -2.00 0.95 1.05
N LEU A 182 -2.87 0.82 2.07
CA LEU A 182 -2.47 0.96 3.48
C LEU A 182 -3.48 0.23 4.38
N SER A 183 -3.02 -0.73 5.19
CA SER A 183 -3.88 -1.38 6.19
C SER A 183 -4.18 -0.42 7.34
N LEU A 184 -5.40 0.10 7.38
CA LEU A 184 -5.83 1.04 8.42
C LEU A 184 -5.87 0.39 9.80
N TYR A 185 -6.29 -0.88 9.88
CA TYR A 185 -6.31 -1.64 11.14
C TYR A 185 -4.90 -1.75 11.74
N ASP A 186 -3.92 -2.17 10.94
CA ASP A 186 -2.55 -2.35 11.42
C ASP A 186 -1.87 -1.01 11.71
N THR A 187 -2.12 0.00 10.88
CA THR A 187 -1.62 1.36 11.09
C THR A 187 -2.11 1.92 12.43
N MET A 188 -3.42 1.82 12.70
CA MET A 188 -4.00 2.34 13.93
C MET A 188 -3.49 1.60 15.17
N ASN A 189 -3.38 0.25 15.09
CA ASN A 189 -2.86 -0.54 16.20
C ASN A 189 -1.41 -0.21 16.55
N ILE A 190 -0.56 -0.03 15.53
CA ILE A 190 0.84 0.35 15.75
C ILE A 190 0.92 1.75 16.35
N LEU A 191 0.20 2.73 15.79
CA LEU A 191 0.21 4.10 16.30
C LEU A 191 -0.32 4.19 17.74
N ASN A 192 -1.37 3.44 18.09
CA ASN A 192 -1.86 3.36 19.47
C ASN A 192 -0.82 2.73 20.40
N GLY A 193 -0.12 1.69 19.97
CA GLY A 193 0.95 1.05 20.75
C GLY A 193 2.19 1.93 20.94
N LEU A 194 2.34 2.96 20.12
CA LEU A 194 3.42 3.95 20.18
C LEU A 194 3.01 5.24 20.89
N ASP A 195 1.85 5.26 21.53
CA ASP A 195 1.29 6.42 22.23
C ASP A 195 1.13 7.68 21.34
N PHE A 196 0.99 7.48 20.02
CA PHE A 196 0.87 8.59 19.05
C PHE A 196 -0.29 9.55 19.38
N PHE A 197 -1.35 9.05 20.02
CA PHE A 197 -2.54 9.83 20.39
C PHE A 197 -2.62 10.18 21.88
N LYS A 198 -1.62 9.89 22.70
CA LYS A 198 -1.66 10.25 24.10
C LYS A 198 -1.21 11.70 24.27
N PRO A 199 -1.90 12.51 25.08
CA PRO A 199 -1.39 13.81 25.47
C PRO A 199 -0.10 13.63 26.29
N VAL A 200 0.87 14.49 26.04
CA VAL A 200 2.08 14.64 26.87
C VAL A 200 1.71 15.15 28.24
#